data_07c738789cbdf885b0b7dc576b4d9f3a
#
_entry.id   07c738789cbdf885b0b7dc576b4d9f3a
#
_cell.length_a   1.000
_cell.length_b   1.000
_cell.length_c   1.000
_cell.angle_alpha   90.00
_cell.angle_beta   90.00
_cell.angle_gamma   90.00
#
_symmetry.space_group_name_H-M   'P 1'
#
loop_
_entity.id
_entity.type
_entity.pdbx_description
1 polymer ?
#
loop_
_entity_poly.entity_id
_entity_poly.type
_entity_poly.pdbx_seq_one_letter_code
_entity_poly.pdbx_strand_id
1 'polypeptide(L)'
;MLIVGAALLLRYKLYLKVKIRRLIHKFCIALIIYKGLWKSCEKIFKNEGLYMEYVVRIHLKTSSKDRNELINFCLKGEDQYLAIGWSYVHKNKSIHGYENYYEAVKSDVKRIPHVLNVFRDIEIGDLFFTRDLDGFYWICQAKDKAQSHRDDDLDIGAIVPVKAYIIGKDIPGQIKVSFNRPFGGTAEKIKDKIIIEYAKYLYNEKSGKSVYKIKKEKGDFLNNLPPLDLEELVISYIQLEKNFYVLSNSIAMKSTTIKIECEFISRTNPKEKAVVQVKGNGAEEIDAIDYANYVKKGYFVYLYAPKIKNINFSNNNRLIVIKEKELFDFYKKWRDFLPSQITRWENLFG
;
A
#
# COMPACT_ATOMS: atom_id res chain seq x y z
N MET A 1 -22.19 -40.26 -2.23
CA MET A 1 -20.82 -40.79 -2.25
C MET A 1 -19.84 -40.02 -3.15
N LEU A 2 -20.26 -39.54 -4.32
CA LEU A 2 -19.38 -38.83 -5.30
C LEU A 2 -18.84 -37.46 -4.81
N ILE A 3 -19.61 -36.72 -4.02
CA ILE A 3 -19.23 -35.35 -3.54
C ILE A 3 -18.14 -35.41 -2.46
N VAL A 4 -18.12 -36.42 -1.61
CA VAL A 4 -17.10 -36.59 -0.56
C VAL A 4 -15.76 -37.00 -1.17
N GLY A 5 -15.78 -37.79 -2.24
CA GLY A 5 -14.58 -38.16 -2.99
C GLY A 5 -13.90 -36.96 -3.68
N ALA A 6 -14.67 -36.03 -4.25
CA ALA A 6 -14.15 -34.83 -4.90
C ALA A 6 -13.49 -33.85 -3.91
N ALA A 7 -14.10 -33.70 -2.72
CA ALA A 7 -13.55 -32.85 -1.65
C ALA A 7 -12.24 -33.41 -1.07
N LEU A 8 -12.12 -34.73 -0.93
CA LEU A 8 -10.91 -35.42 -0.51
C LEU A 8 -9.79 -35.32 -1.57
N LEU A 9 -10.13 -35.42 -2.85
CA LEU A 9 -9.18 -35.25 -3.95
C LEU A 9 -8.65 -33.80 -4.05
N LEU A 10 -9.51 -32.80 -3.82
CA LEU A 10 -9.11 -31.40 -3.77
C LEU A 10 -8.20 -31.10 -2.56
N ARG A 11 -8.51 -31.63 -1.36
CA ARG A 11 -7.64 -31.51 -0.19
C ARG A 11 -6.31 -32.22 -0.39
N TYR A 12 -6.30 -33.38 -1.04
CA TYR A 12 -5.08 -34.10 -1.35
C TYR A 12 -4.22 -33.37 -2.39
N LYS A 13 -4.83 -32.81 -3.44
CA LYS A 13 -4.12 -31.93 -4.41
C LYS A 13 -3.56 -30.67 -3.76
N LEU A 14 -4.29 -30.07 -2.81
CA LEU A 14 -3.80 -28.89 -2.08
C LEU A 14 -2.63 -29.26 -1.13
N TYR A 15 -2.74 -30.38 -0.44
CA TYR A 15 -1.71 -30.93 0.44
C TYR A 15 -0.44 -31.28 -0.35
N LEU A 16 -0.59 -31.93 -1.52
CA LEU A 16 0.53 -32.20 -2.43
C LEU A 16 1.18 -30.92 -2.96
N LYS A 17 0.40 -29.91 -3.35
CA LYS A 17 0.94 -28.59 -3.76
C LYS A 17 1.75 -27.93 -2.65
N VAL A 18 1.29 -27.98 -1.40
CA VAL A 18 2.00 -27.40 -0.24
C VAL A 18 3.25 -28.19 0.08
N LYS A 19 3.21 -29.52 -0.02
CA LYS A 19 4.36 -30.40 0.24
C LYS A 19 5.43 -30.29 -0.85
N ILE A 20 5.01 -30.18 -2.11
CA ILE A 20 5.89 -29.94 -3.25
C ILE A 20 6.52 -28.54 -3.14
N ARG A 21 5.77 -27.51 -2.75
CA ARG A 21 6.33 -26.16 -2.48
C ARG A 21 7.39 -26.17 -1.38
N ARG A 22 7.18 -26.91 -0.28
CA ARG A 22 8.18 -27.05 0.81
C ARG A 22 9.41 -27.86 0.37
N LEU A 23 9.23 -28.88 -0.47
CA LEU A 23 10.34 -29.64 -1.07
C LEU A 23 11.13 -28.76 -2.06
N ILE A 24 10.47 -28.04 -2.94
CA ILE A 24 11.09 -27.11 -3.89
C ILE A 24 11.82 -26.01 -3.13
N HIS A 25 11.22 -25.45 -2.06
CA HIS A 25 11.88 -24.44 -1.21
C HIS A 25 13.13 -25.00 -0.50
N LYS A 26 13.08 -26.25 0.01
CA LYS A 26 14.24 -26.93 0.58
C LYS A 26 15.28 -27.29 -0.47
N PHE A 27 14.87 -27.72 -1.67
CA PHE A 27 15.75 -28.00 -2.80
C PHE A 27 16.39 -26.72 -3.35
N CYS A 28 15.64 -25.60 -3.41
CA CYS A 28 16.18 -24.29 -3.77
C CYS A 28 17.18 -23.76 -2.74
N ILE A 29 16.98 -24.00 -1.45
CA ILE A 29 17.95 -23.67 -0.40
C ILE A 29 19.21 -24.51 -0.55
N ALA A 30 19.10 -25.78 -0.92
CA ALA A 30 20.26 -26.64 -1.19
C ALA A 30 21.01 -26.25 -2.48
N LEU A 31 20.30 -25.67 -3.48
CA LEU A 31 20.86 -25.15 -4.73
C LEU A 31 21.46 -23.73 -4.59
N ILE A 32 21.23 -23.01 -3.48
CA ILE A 32 21.92 -21.76 -3.14
C ILE A 32 23.44 -21.98 -3.02
N ILE A 33 23.86 -23.20 -2.75
CA ILE A 33 25.28 -23.59 -2.71
C ILE A 33 25.89 -23.62 -4.14
N TYR A 34 25.07 -23.73 -5.20
CA TYR A 34 25.48 -23.61 -6.59
C TYR A 34 24.97 -22.30 -7.23
N LYS A 35 25.74 -21.22 -7.03
CA LYS A 35 25.45 -19.81 -7.44
C LYS A 35 25.02 -19.55 -8.90
N GLY A 36 25.05 -20.55 -9.79
CA GLY A 36 24.71 -20.36 -11.20
C GLY A 36 23.24 -20.66 -11.58
N LEU A 37 22.58 -21.57 -10.86
CA LEU A 37 21.24 -22.05 -11.24
C LEU A 37 20.10 -21.23 -10.64
N TRP A 38 20.33 -20.50 -9.54
CA TRP A 38 19.34 -19.64 -8.91
C TRP A 38 18.85 -18.51 -9.84
N LYS A 39 19.80 -17.81 -10.51
CA LYS A 39 19.46 -16.73 -11.47
C LYS A 39 18.59 -17.21 -12.64
N SER A 40 18.76 -18.47 -13.06
CA SER A 40 17.96 -19.06 -14.15
C SER A 40 16.55 -19.44 -13.69
N CYS A 41 16.40 -19.99 -12.48
CA CYS A 41 15.09 -20.27 -11.89
C CYS A 41 14.30 -18.99 -11.60
N GLU A 42 14.93 -17.97 -11.03
CA GLU A 42 14.32 -16.67 -10.77
C GLU A 42 13.83 -16.00 -12.07
N LYS A 43 14.58 -16.12 -13.15
CA LYS A 43 14.23 -15.62 -14.48
C LYS A 43 13.03 -16.36 -15.08
N ILE A 44 12.90 -17.67 -14.85
CA ILE A 44 11.76 -18.48 -15.30
C ILE A 44 10.51 -18.12 -14.50
N PHE A 45 10.61 -17.93 -13.16
CA PHE A 45 9.49 -17.54 -12.31
C PHE A 45 9.05 -16.09 -12.55
N LYS A 46 9.95 -15.17 -12.87
CA LYS A 46 9.63 -13.79 -13.24
C LYS A 46 9.00 -13.68 -14.64
N ASN A 47 9.42 -14.50 -15.60
CA ASN A 47 8.82 -14.53 -16.94
C ASN A 47 7.37 -15.08 -16.97
N GLU A 48 6.95 -15.85 -15.97
CA GLU A 48 5.57 -16.31 -15.84
C GLU A 48 4.63 -15.26 -15.18
N GLY A 49 5.10 -14.04 -14.93
CA GLY A 49 4.31 -12.94 -14.34
C GLY A 49 3.90 -13.19 -12.88
N LEU A 50 4.64 -14.07 -12.16
CA LEU A 50 4.11 -14.70 -10.96
C LEU A 50 4.54 -14.10 -9.63
N TYR A 51 5.55 -13.23 -9.52
CA TYR A 51 5.94 -12.76 -8.18
C TYR A 51 6.52 -11.35 -8.16
N MET A 52 5.65 -10.38 -7.99
CA MET A 52 6.01 -9.12 -7.35
C MET A 52 5.69 -9.25 -5.85
N GLU A 53 6.71 -9.26 -5.00
CA GLU A 53 6.53 -9.41 -3.55
C GLU A 53 6.19 -8.09 -2.86
N TYR A 54 6.47 -6.96 -3.51
CA TYR A 54 6.23 -5.61 -2.99
C TYR A 54 6.19 -4.60 -4.13
N VAL A 55 5.59 -3.46 -3.85
CA VAL A 55 5.81 -2.22 -4.61
C VAL A 55 6.58 -1.24 -3.73
N VAL A 56 7.32 -0.33 -4.33
CA VAL A 56 8.14 0.62 -3.58
C VAL A 56 7.52 2.01 -3.61
N ARG A 57 7.34 2.61 -2.45
CA ARG A 57 7.16 4.05 -2.34
C ARG A 57 8.53 4.72 -2.25
N ILE A 58 8.78 5.72 -3.09
CA ILE A 58 10.02 6.48 -3.08
C ILE A 58 9.74 8.00 -3.10
N HIS A 59 10.46 8.74 -2.26
CA HIS A 59 10.54 10.19 -2.34
C HIS A 59 11.71 10.59 -3.23
N LEU A 60 11.44 11.34 -4.29
CA LEU A 60 12.48 11.98 -5.09
C LEU A 60 13.01 13.19 -4.31
N LYS A 61 14.06 12.93 -3.53
CA LYS A 61 14.69 13.92 -2.66
C LYS A 61 16.19 13.64 -2.58
N THR A 62 16.98 14.63 -2.97
CA THR A 62 18.43 14.69 -2.79
C THR A 62 18.78 15.86 -1.86
N SER A 63 20.05 16.19 -1.71
CA SER A 63 20.50 17.39 -0.98
C SER A 63 20.42 18.65 -1.83
N SER A 64 20.10 18.55 -3.12
CA SER A 64 19.88 19.70 -4.00
C SER A 64 18.79 20.61 -3.46
N LYS A 65 19.01 21.93 -3.62
CA LYS A 65 18.00 22.96 -3.31
C LYS A 65 16.92 23.07 -4.38
N ASP A 66 17.25 22.73 -5.64
CA ASP A 66 16.29 22.78 -6.76
C ASP A 66 15.55 21.46 -6.92
N ARG A 67 14.52 21.29 -6.09
CA ARG A 67 13.65 20.13 -6.18
C ARG A 67 12.75 20.12 -7.42
N ASN A 68 12.45 21.29 -8.00
CA ASN A 68 11.66 21.35 -9.23
C ASN A 68 12.44 20.75 -10.37
N GLU A 69 13.72 21.12 -10.51
CA GLU A 69 14.58 20.59 -11.55
C GLU A 69 14.83 19.09 -11.38
N LEU A 70 15.05 18.62 -10.14
CA LEU A 70 15.13 17.18 -9.85
C LEU A 70 13.87 16.42 -10.30
N ILE A 71 12.67 16.92 -10.01
CA ILE A 71 11.41 16.29 -10.43
C ILE A 71 11.25 16.34 -11.95
N ASN A 72 11.61 17.44 -12.60
CA ASN A 72 11.57 17.56 -14.04
C ASN A 72 12.52 16.55 -14.70
N PHE A 73 13.76 16.45 -14.23
CA PHE A 73 14.72 15.46 -14.68
C PHE A 73 14.17 14.02 -14.49
N CYS A 74 13.60 13.73 -13.34
CA CYS A 74 13.14 12.38 -13.01
C CYS A 74 11.86 11.97 -13.77
N LEU A 75 10.90 12.88 -13.97
CA LEU A 75 9.54 12.48 -14.36
C LEU A 75 9.04 13.10 -15.68
N LYS A 76 9.59 14.25 -16.10
CA LYS A 76 9.01 15.03 -17.21
C LYS A 76 9.81 14.98 -18.51
N GLY A 77 11.01 14.39 -18.51
CA GLY A 77 11.83 14.20 -19.71
C GLY A 77 11.34 13.07 -20.62
N GLU A 78 11.93 12.95 -21.79
CA GLU A 78 11.76 11.80 -22.68
C GLU A 78 12.25 10.51 -22.00
N ASP A 79 13.42 10.58 -21.41
CA ASP A 79 13.96 9.60 -20.50
C ASP A 79 13.55 9.93 -19.07
N GLN A 80 13.06 8.94 -18.35
CA GLN A 80 12.56 9.09 -16.98
C GLN A 80 13.34 8.22 -16.01
N TYR A 81 13.55 8.75 -14.81
CA TYR A 81 14.41 8.11 -13.82
C TYR A 81 13.82 8.18 -12.40
N LEU A 82 14.21 7.22 -11.57
CA LEU A 82 14.23 7.42 -10.12
C LEU A 82 15.67 7.73 -9.72
N ALA A 83 15.88 8.70 -8.86
CA ALA A 83 17.21 9.18 -8.49
C ALA A 83 17.43 9.20 -6.98
N ILE A 84 18.67 8.96 -6.56
CA ILE A 84 19.14 9.10 -5.18
C ILE A 84 20.42 9.93 -5.13
N GLY A 85 20.64 10.59 -4.00
CA GLY A 85 21.74 11.53 -3.78
C GLY A 85 23.13 10.92 -3.68
N TRP A 86 24.00 11.57 -2.93
CA TRP A 86 25.42 11.24 -2.70
C TRP A 86 26.29 11.36 -3.96
N SER A 87 26.07 12.38 -4.80
CA SER A 87 26.89 12.66 -5.99
C SER A 87 28.37 12.86 -5.64
N TYR A 88 28.65 13.38 -4.45
CA TYR A 88 29.99 13.70 -3.99
C TYR A 88 30.95 12.50 -3.96
N VAL A 89 30.47 11.26 -3.86
CA VAL A 89 31.34 10.06 -3.87
C VAL A 89 32.03 9.86 -5.21
N HIS A 90 31.51 10.50 -6.27
CA HIS A 90 32.11 10.47 -7.61
C HIS A 90 33.28 11.45 -7.80
N LYS A 91 33.48 12.42 -6.88
CA LYS A 91 34.45 13.55 -7.08
C LYS A 91 35.86 13.07 -7.31
N ASN A 92 36.30 12.01 -6.65
CA ASN A 92 37.69 11.57 -6.65
C ASN A 92 37.87 10.14 -7.21
N LYS A 93 36.83 9.50 -7.76
CA LYS A 93 36.88 8.11 -8.22
C LYS A 93 36.01 7.95 -9.46
N SER A 94 36.56 7.27 -10.47
CA SER A 94 35.76 6.75 -11.57
C SER A 94 34.88 5.61 -11.05
N ILE A 95 33.60 5.90 -10.77
CA ILE A 95 32.66 4.89 -10.25
C ILE A 95 31.83 4.37 -11.41
N HIS A 96 32.05 3.10 -11.77
CA HIS A 96 31.29 2.42 -12.82
C HIS A 96 30.37 1.38 -12.20
N GLY A 97 29.08 1.47 -12.51
CA GLY A 97 28.05 0.56 -12.03
C GLY A 97 27.59 0.81 -10.60
N TYR A 98 26.40 0.32 -10.28
CA TYR A 98 25.75 0.60 -9.00
C TYR A 98 26.49 0.01 -7.79
N GLU A 99 27.09 -1.20 -7.89
CA GLU A 99 27.78 -1.83 -6.75
C GLU A 99 28.99 -0.99 -6.27
N ASN A 100 29.75 -0.43 -7.20
CA ASN A 100 30.89 0.43 -6.83
C ASN A 100 30.41 1.73 -6.16
N TYR A 101 29.29 2.30 -6.65
CA TYR A 101 28.65 3.45 -6.00
C TYR A 101 28.15 3.08 -4.60
N TYR A 102 27.46 1.94 -4.47
CA TYR A 102 26.97 1.47 -3.18
C TYR A 102 28.10 1.32 -2.14
N GLU A 103 29.20 0.65 -2.51
CA GLU A 103 30.34 0.47 -1.59
C GLU A 103 31.05 1.83 -1.28
N ALA A 104 31.11 2.76 -2.24
CA ALA A 104 31.65 4.09 -2.01
C ALA A 104 30.81 4.87 -0.98
N VAL A 105 29.49 4.89 -1.12
CA VAL A 105 28.60 5.54 -0.14
C VAL A 105 28.67 4.83 1.21
N LYS A 106 28.64 3.48 1.22
CA LYS A 106 28.72 2.68 2.45
C LYS A 106 29.97 2.95 3.27
N SER A 107 31.12 3.19 2.60
CA SER A 107 32.37 3.52 3.30
C SER A 107 32.36 4.89 3.98
N ASP A 108 31.46 5.79 3.56
CA ASP A 108 31.40 7.17 4.02
C ASP A 108 30.30 7.44 5.06
N VAL A 109 29.28 6.59 5.13
CA VAL A 109 28.14 6.79 6.03
C VAL A 109 28.21 5.87 7.26
N LYS A 110 27.86 6.41 8.43
CA LYS A 110 27.81 5.62 9.68
C LYS A 110 26.76 4.49 9.65
N ARG A 111 25.66 4.71 8.94
CA ARG A 111 24.56 3.76 8.78
C ARG A 111 24.07 3.78 7.33
N ILE A 112 24.04 2.62 6.71
CA ILE A 112 23.60 2.48 5.33
C ILE A 112 22.10 2.86 5.21
N PRO A 113 21.78 3.90 4.42
CA PRO A 113 20.39 4.25 4.16
C PRO A 113 19.64 3.12 3.44
N HIS A 114 18.42 2.84 3.90
CA HIS A 114 17.60 1.74 3.34
C HIS A 114 17.39 1.84 1.82
N VAL A 115 17.29 3.05 1.29
CA VAL A 115 17.10 3.30 -0.15
C VAL A 115 18.23 2.73 -1.01
N LEU A 116 19.46 2.69 -0.51
CA LEU A 116 20.60 2.08 -1.23
C LEU A 116 20.35 0.57 -1.45
N ASN A 117 19.87 -0.13 -0.41
CA ASN A 117 19.54 -1.55 -0.55
C ASN A 117 18.34 -1.75 -1.49
N VAL A 118 17.34 -0.86 -1.42
CA VAL A 118 16.20 -0.90 -2.35
C VAL A 118 16.69 -0.79 -3.79
N PHE A 119 17.55 0.19 -4.10
CA PHE A 119 18.10 0.37 -5.45
C PHE A 119 18.91 -0.83 -5.92
N ARG A 120 19.73 -1.43 -5.05
CA ARG A 120 20.52 -2.63 -5.37
C ARG A 120 19.65 -3.83 -5.74
N ASP A 121 18.50 -3.97 -5.05
CA ASP A 121 17.59 -5.11 -5.21
C ASP A 121 16.59 -4.92 -6.37
N ILE A 122 16.60 -3.75 -7.08
CA ILE A 122 15.67 -3.48 -8.18
C ILE A 122 15.89 -4.45 -9.34
N GLU A 123 14.78 -4.96 -9.84
CA GLU A 123 14.71 -5.74 -11.05
C GLU A 123 13.84 -5.06 -12.11
N ILE A 124 14.11 -5.38 -13.38
CA ILE A 124 13.29 -4.89 -14.50
C ILE A 124 11.84 -5.33 -14.29
N GLY A 125 10.92 -4.38 -14.39
CA GLY A 125 9.50 -4.61 -14.17
C GLY A 125 9.03 -4.31 -12.74
N ASP A 126 9.91 -3.99 -11.79
CA ASP A 126 9.49 -3.55 -10.46
C ASP A 126 8.70 -2.23 -10.54
N LEU A 127 7.66 -2.12 -9.71
CA LEU A 127 6.78 -0.96 -9.66
C LEU A 127 7.07 -0.04 -8.48
N PHE A 128 6.96 1.26 -8.75
CA PHE A 128 7.20 2.31 -7.78
C PHE A 128 6.06 3.32 -7.79
N PHE A 129 5.75 3.84 -6.60
CA PHE A 129 5.00 5.08 -6.45
C PHE A 129 5.95 6.20 -6.08
N THR A 130 5.82 7.34 -6.73
CA THR A 130 6.44 8.60 -6.32
C THR A 130 5.42 9.74 -6.37
N ARG A 131 5.81 10.92 -5.88
CA ARG A 131 4.94 12.10 -5.84
C ARG A 131 5.76 13.34 -6.22
N ASP A 132 5.20 14.18 -7.10
CA ASP A 132 5.78 15.48 -7.43
C ASP A 132 5.48 16.57 -6.40
N LEU A 133 5.93 17.79 -6.65
CA LEU A 133 5.74 18.92 -5.73
C LEU A 133 4.33 19.50 -5.76
N ASP A 134 3.58 19.28 -6.84
CA ASP A 134 2.18 19.68 -6.96
C ASP A 134 1.24 18.70 -6.25
N GLY A 135 1.82 17.64 -5.68
CA GLY A 135 1.11 16.60 -4.94
C GLY A 135 0.48 15.53 -5.84
N PHE A 136 0.80 15.51 -7.14
CA PHE A 136 0.36 14.44 -8.01
C PHE A 136 1.23 13.20 -7.81
N TYR A 137 0.57 12.06 -7.76
CA TYR A 137 1.23 10.76 -7.66
C TYR A 137 1.54 10.22 -9.06
N TRP A 138 2.61 9.46 -9.12
CA TRP A 138 3.11 8.81 -10.31
C TRP A 138 3.33 7.33 -10.05
N ILE A 139 3.05 6.50 -11.07
CA ILE A 139 3.44 5.10 -11.08
C ILE A 139 4.57 4.90 -12.07
N CYS A 140 5.62 4.23 -11.63
CA CYS A 140 6.82 4.02 -12.43
C CYS A 140 7.13 2.53 -12.52
N GLN A 141 7.61 2.08 -13.67
CA GLN A 141 8.14 0.72 -13.88
C GLN A 141 9.62 0.81 -14.18
N ALA A 142 10.43 0.04 -13.45
CA ALA A 142 11.85 -0.09 -13.75
C ALA A 142 12.06 -0.69 -15.16
N LYS A 143 12.85 -0.02 -15.98
CA LYS A 143 13.25 -0.46 -17.33
C LYS A 143 14.62 -1.11 -17.33
N ASP A 144 15.43 -0.78 -16.34
CA ASP A 144 16.75 -1.35 -16.13
C ASP A 144 17.07 -1.38 -14.62
N LYS A 145 18.17 -2.02 -14.26
CA LYS A 145 18.73 -2.02 -12.92
C LYS A 145 19.27 -0.63 -12.55
N ALA A 146 19.51 -0.43 -11.26
CA ALA A 146 20.16 0.79 -10.79
C ALA A 146 21.56 0.93 -11.40
N GLN A 147 21.91 2.18 -11.73
CA GLN A 147 23.16 2.55 -12.38
C GLN A 147 23.78 3.72 -11.58
N SER A 148 25.11 3.77 -11.54
CA SER A 148 25.82 4.96 -11.06
C SER A 148 25.58 6.11 -12.04
N HIS A 149 25.32 7.29 -11.51
CA HIS A 149 25.12 8.51 -12.30
C HIS A 149 25.68 9.69 -11.50
N ARG A 150 26.34 10.63 -12.16
CA ARG A 150 26.85 11.81 -11.50
C ARG A 150 26.17 13.05 -12.03
N ASP A 151 25.49 13.73 -11.14
CA ASP A 151 25.01 15.09 -11.34
C ASP A 151 25.21 15.84 -10.02
N ASP A 152 26.19 16.75 -10.02
CA ASP A 152 26.57 17.48 -8.80
C ASP A 152 25.58 18.60 -8.47
N ASP A 153 24.87 19.16 -9.46
CA ASP A 153 23.91 20.25 -9.28
C ASP A 153 22.61 19.72 -8.64
N LEU A 154 22.15 18.58 -9.10
CA LEU A 154 20.97 17.90 -8.54
C LEU A 154 21.31 16.93 -7.41
N ASP A 155 22.59 16.81 -7.04
CA ASP A 155 23.09 15.82 -6.08
C ASP A 155 22.61 14.42 -6.41
N ILE A 156 22.73 13.98 -7.67
CA ILE A 156 22.38 12.62 -8.07
C ILE A 156 23.64 11.78 -8.13
N GLY A 157 23.66 10.67 -7.38
CA GLY A 157 24.77 9.70 -7.38
C GLY A 157 24.42 8.39 -8.06
N ALA A 158 23.13 8.04 -8.13
CA ALA A 158 22.65 6.89 -8.86
C ALA A 158 21.21 7.07 -9.34
N ILE A 159 20.87 6.38 -10.44
CA ILE A 159 19.55 6.40 -11.09
C ILE A 159 19.05 4.99 -11.36
N VAL A 160 17.73 4.88 -11.52
CA VAL A 160 17.04 3.74 -12.12
C VAL A 160 16.24 4.23 -13.31
N PRO A 161 16.52 3.78 -14.54
CA PRO A 161 15.71 4.09 -15.70
C PRO A 161 14.29 3.53 -15.52
N VAL A 162 13.27 4.36 -15.74
CA VAL A 162 11.88 3.96 -15.56
C VAL A 162 10.99 4.41 -16.72
N LYS A 163 9.79 3.84 -16.78
CA LYS A 163 8.67 4.46 -17.48
C LYS A 163 7.64 4.90 -16.46
N ALA A 164 7.40 6.20 -16.40
CA ALA A 164 6.54 6.81 -15.40
C ALA A 164 5.26 7.37 -16.03
N TYR A 165 4.15 7.26 -15.33
CA TYR A 165 2.85 7.80 -15.70
C TYR A 165 2.24 8.56 -14.53
N ILE A 166 1.68 9.73 -14.80
CA ILE A 166 0.91 10.49 -13.83
C ILE A 166 -0.43 9.79 -13.55
N ILE A 167 -0.77 9.62 -12.28
CA ILE A 167 -2.00 8.97 -11.86
C ILE A 167 -2.98 9.91 -11.15
N GLY A 168 -2.54 11.11 -10.79
CA GLY A 168 -3.38 12.11 -10.13
C GLY A 168 -3.26 12.09 -8.62
N LYS A 169 -4.25 12.64 -7.91
CA LYS A 169 -4.29 12.74 -6.44
C LYS A 169 -5.10 11.64 -5.77
N ASP A 170 -5.89 10.90 -6.58
CA ASP A 170 -6.79 9.86 -6.10
C ASP A 170 -6.11 8.51 -6.13
N ILE A 171 -5.47 8.17 -5.03
CA ILE A 171 -4.80 6.87 -4.81
C ILE A 171 -5.24 6.30 -3.46
N PRO A 172 -5.09 4.98 -3.23
CA PRO A 172 -5.43 4.34 -1.96
C PRO A 172 -4.84 5.04 -0.75
N GLY A 173 -5.63 5.10 0.33
CA GLY A 173 -5.25 5.74 1.59
C GLY A 173 -3.91 5.23 2.14
N GLN A 174 -3.64 3.94 2.02
CA GLN A 174 -2.38 3.33 2.46
C GLN A 174 -1.15 3.92 1.73
N ILE A 175 -1.26 4.19 0.42
CA ILE A 175 -0.19 4.84 -0.35
C ILE A 175 -0.04 6.30 0.10
N LYS A 176 -1.15 7.05 0.24
CA LYS A 176 -1.12 8.45 0.74
C LYS A 176 -0.42 8.56 2.09
N VAL A 177 -0.81 7.69 3.04
CA VAL A 177 -0.22 7.67 4.39
C VAL A 177 1.26 7.36 4.35
N SER A 178 1.73 6.45 3.48
CA SER A 178 3.16 6.14 3.36
C SER A 178 4.00 7.35 2.94
N PHE A 179 3.43 8.28 2.13
CA PHE A 179 4.08 9.54 1.74
C PHE A 179 4.03 10.63 2.82
N ASN A 180 3.02 10.60 3.67
CA ASN A 180 2.77 11.67 4.66
C ASN A 180 3.31 11.34 6.05
N ARG A 181 3.95 10.18 6.24
CA ARG A 181 4.55 9.81 7.53
C ARG A 181 5.67 10.78 7.90
N PRO A 182 5.58 11.48 9.06
CA PRO A 182 6.72 12.18 9.62
C PRO A 182 7.86 11.18 9.82
N PHE A 183 9.06 11.54 9.48
CA PHE A 183 10.25 10.66 9.60
C PHE A 183 10.22 9.40 8.71
N GLY A 184 9.35 9.33 7.73
CA GLY A 184 9.39 8.28 6.70
C GLY A 184 10.73 8.30 5.95
N GLY A 185 11.37 7.13 5.78
CA GLY A 185 12.59 6.99 4.98
C GLY A 185 12.37 7.39 3.51
N THR A 186 13.44 7.56 2.76
CA THR A 186 13.38 7.90 1.31
C THR A 186 12.64 6.84 0.52
N ALA A 187 12.79 5.56 0.86
CA ALA A 187 12.08 4.44 0.21
C ALA A 187 11.44 3.53 1.25
N GLU A 188 10.29 2.93 0.88
CA GLU A 188 9.55 1.96 1.70
C GLU A 188 8.97 0.86 0.80
N LYS A 189 9.17 -0.41 1.17
CA LYS A 189 8.59 -1.57 0.50
C LYS A 189 7.18 -1.82 1.05
N ILE A 190 6.16 -1.71 0.20
CA ILE A 190 4.76 -2.01 0.52
C ILE A 190 4.49 -3.45 0.10
N LYS A 191 4.22 -4.32 1.08
CA LYS A 191 4.03 -5.76 0.89
C LYS A 191 2.56 -6.20 0.87
N ASP A 192 1.65 -5.25 0.99
CA ASP A 192 0.22 -5.53 0.92
C ASP A 192 -0.15 -6.06 -0.46
N LYS A 193 -0.75 -7.24 -0.51
CA LYS A 193 -1.08 -7.94 -1.76
C LYS A 193 -2.10 -7.18 -2.61
N ILE A 194 -3.06 -6.54 -1.96
CA ILE A 194 -4.11 -5.78 -2.61
C ILE A 194 -3.50 -4.55 -3.29
N ILE A 195 -2.60 -3.85 -2.58
CA ILE A 195 -1.87 -2.69 -3.11
C ILE A 195 -0.95 -3.10 -4.28
N ILE A 196 -0.33 -4.28 -4.21
CA ILE A 196 0.49 -4.81 -5.32
C ILE A 196 -0.37 -5.05 -6.56
N GLU A 197 -1.51 -5.72 -6.42
CA GLU A 197 -2.42 -5.98 -7.55
C GLU A 197 -3.01 -4.67 -8.10
N TYR A 198 -3.33 -3.70 -7.23
CA TYR A 198 -3.74 -2.36 -7.63
C TYR A 198 -2.66 -1.64 -8.43
N ALA A 199 -1.40 -1.68 -8.01
CA ALA A 199 -0.30 -1.07 -8.74
C ALA A 199 -0.13 -1.67 -10.15
N LYS A 200 -0.25 -3.00 -10.28
CA LYS A 200 -0.23 -3.70 -11.57
C LYS A 200 -1.38 -3.27 -12.47
N TYR A 201 -2.60 -3.23 -11.91
CA TYR A 201 -3.79 -2.75 -12.61
C TYR A 201 -3.59 -1.32 -13.12
N LEU A 202 -3.17 -0.43 -12.23
CA LEU A 202 -2.98 0.97 -12.52
C LEU A 202 -1.90 1.21 -13.60
N TYR A 203 -0.79 0.47 -13.54
CA TYR A 203 0.23 0.56 -14.57
C TYR A 203 -0.27 0.08 -15.93
N ASN A 204 -1.01 -1.03 -15.98
CA ASN A 204 -1.63 -1.52 -17.21
C ASN A 204 -2.60 -0.47 -17.79
N GLU A 205 -3.47 0.10 -16.94
CA GLU A 205 -4.42 1.15 -17.34
C GLU A 205 -3.68 2.36 -17.96
N LYS A 206 -2.68 2.89 -17.24
CA LYS A 206 -1.96 4.10 -17.68
C LYS A 206 -1.05 3.86 -18.88
N SER A 207 -0.48 2.68 -19.03
CA SER A 207 0.36 2.34 -20.18
C SER A 207 -0.46 1.97 -21.43
N GLY A 208 -1.76 1.69 -21.29
CA GLY A 208 -2.61 1.14 -22.35
C GLY A 208 -2.21 -0.28 -22.79
N LYS A 209 -1.41 -0.99 -21.96
CA LYS A 209 -0.87 -2.32 -22.30
C LYS A 209 -1.09 -3.28 -21.13
N SER A 210 -1.38 -4.55 -21.42
CA SER A 210 -1.46 -5.61 -20.41
C SER A 210 -0.06 -6.15 -20.08
N VAL A 211 0.73 -5.33 -19.36
CA VAL A 211 2.11 -5.67 -18.98
C VAL A 211 2.13 -6.67 -17.82
N TYR A 212 1.22 -6.51 -16.86
CA TYR A 212 1.11 -7.35 -15.69
C TYR A 212 -0.15 -8.19 -15.70
N LYS A 213 0.00 -9.45 -15.30
CA LYS A 213 -1.14 -10.32 -15.03
C LYS A 213 -1.72 -9.95 -13.65
N ILE A 214 -2.98 -9.54 -13.63
CA ILE A 214 -3.69 -9.13 -12.42
C ILE A 214 -4.42 -10.34 -11.85
N LYS A 215 -4.27 -10.58 -10.55
CA LYS A 215 -5.11 -11.54 -9.84
C LYS A 215 -6.35 -10.82 -9.35
N LYS A 216 -7.48 -11.10 -9.98
CA LYS A 216 -8.78 -10.69 -9.44
C LYS A 216 -9.09 -11.58 -8.24
N GLU A 217 -9.22 -11.00 -7.06
CA GLU A 217 -9.72 -11.72 -5.91
C GLU A 217 -11.23 -11.81 -6.02
N LYS A 218 -11.73 -13.04 -6.07
CA LYS A 218 -13.18 -13.29 -5.99
C LYS A 218 -13.61 -13.10 -4.55
N GLY A 219 -14.49 -12.20 -4.30
CA GLY A 219 -15.01 -11.97 -2.97
C GLY A 219 -15.88 -10.73 -2.88
N ASP A 220 -16.47 -10.53 -1.73
CA ASP A 220 -17.25 -9.36 -1.44
C ASP A 220 -16.37 -8.10 -1.49
N PHE A 221 -16.83 -7.07 -2.18
CA PHE A 221 -16.18 -5.78 -2.34
C PHE A 221 -15.73 -5.18 -0.99
N LEU A 222 -16.64 -5.15 0.00
CA LEU A 222 -16.35 -4.55 1.30
C LEU A 222 -15.24 -5.29 2.07
N ASN A 223 -15.23 -6.61 1.94
CA ASN A 223 -14.27 -7.47 2.63
C ASN A 223 -12.86 -7.37 2.05
N ASN A 224 -12.74 -6.88 0.83
CA ASN A 224 -11.47 -6.72 0.11
C ASN A 224 -10.95 -5.29 0.13
N LEU A 225 -11.72 -4.32 0.66
CA LEU A 225 -11.23 -2.96 0.80
C LEU A 225 -10.01 -2.89 1.74
N PRO A 226 -8.96 -2.14 1.36
CA PRO A 226 -7.89 -1.82 2.29
C PRO A 226 -8.43 -1.14 3.54
N PRO A 227 -7.81 -1.38 4.71
CA PRO A 227 -8.33 -0.88 5.99
C PRO A 227 -8.63 0.62 6.00
N LEU A 228 -7.76 1.46 5.43
CA LEU A 228 -7.96 2.91 5.39
C LEU A 228 -9.10 3.33 4.45
N ASP A 229 -9.32 2.60 3.36
CA ASP A 229 -10.39 2.90 2.42
C ASP A 229 -11.74 2.39 2.97
N LEU A 230 -11.74 1.32 3.75
CA LEU A 230 -12.89 0.86 4.51
C LEU A 230 -13.25 1.84 5.65
N GLU A 231 -12.26 2.35 6.38
CA GLU A 231 -12.46 3.42 7.39
C GLU A 231 -13.11 4.65 6.74
N GLU A 232 -12.60 5.11 5.58
CA GLU A 232 -13.14 6.25 4.85
C GLU A 232 -14.58 6.01 4.39
N LEU A 233 -14.91 4.80 3.93
CA LEU A 233 -16.28 4.43 3.55
C LEU A 233 -17.23 4.50 4.75
N VAL A 234 -16.82 3.99 5.91
CA VAL A 234 -17.63 4.03 7.15
C VAL A 234 -17.78 5.46 7.67
N ILE A 235 -16.73 6.26 7.60
CA ILE A 235 -16.78 7.70 7.97
C ILE A 235 -17.76 8.42 7.05
N SER A 236 -17.69 8.18 5.75
CA SER A 236 -18.63 8.76 4.77
C SER A 236 -20.09 8.36 5.05
N TYR A 237 -20.32 7.08 5.41
CA TYR A 237 -21.63 6.59 5.82
C TYR A 237 -22.19 7.37 7.02
N ILE A 238 -21.39 7.56 8.06
CA ILE A 238 -21.81 8.30 9.27
C ILE A 238 -22.11 9.76 8.93
N GLN A 239 -21.32 10.37 8.05
CA GLN A 239 -21.54 11.75 7.63
C GLN A 239 -22.79 11.94 6.78
N LEU A 240 -23.04 11.07 5.81
CA LEU A 240 -24.10 11.23 4.81
C LEU A 240 -25.44 10.63 5.25
N GLU A 241 -25.43 9.48 5.93
CA GLU A 241 -26.66 8.77 6.33
C GLU A 241 -27.06 9.05 7.79
N LYS A 242 -26.09 9.29 8.68
CA LYS A 242 -26.37 9.53 10.11
C LYS A 242 -26.31 11.01 10.47
N ASN A 243 -26.06 11.88 9.50
CA ASN A 243 -26.08 13.33 9.64
C ASN A 243 -25.11 13.88 10.70
N PHE A 244 -23.93 13.32 10.76
CA PHE A 244 -22.83 13.79 11.59
C PHE A 244 -21.78 14.53 10.74
N TYR A 245 -20.93 15.29 11.41
CA TYR A 245 -19.78 15.99 10.85
C TYR A 245 -18.51 15.46 11.53
N VAL A 246 -17.54 14.99 10.75
CA VAL A 246 -16.26 14.48 11.30
C VAL A 246 -15.41 15.65 11.80
N LEU A 247 -14.82 15.49 13.00
CA LEU A 247 -13.86 16.43 13.53
C LEU A 247 -12.47 16.06 12.98
N SER A 248 -11.98 16.82 12.00
CA SER A 248 -10.75 16.51 11.26
C SER A 248 -9.50 16.41 12.15
N ASN A 249 -9.45 17.14 13.24
CA ASN A 249 -8.37 17.09 14.23
C ASN A 249 -8.36 15.78 15.04
N SER A 250 -9.46 15.03 15.08
CA SER A 250 -9.54 13.74 15.77
C SER A 250 -8.98 12.58 14.95
N ILE A 251 -8.86 12.74 13.62
CA ILE A 251 -8.34 11.71 12.71
C ILE A 251 -6.80 11.60 12.83
N ALA A 252 -6.12 12.68 13.16
CA ALA A 252 -4.67 12.80 13.00
C ALA A 252 -3.82 12.09 14.05
N MET A 253 -4.39 11.61 15.16
CA MET A 253 -3.65 11.12 16.32
C MET A 253 -3.99 9.66 16.64
N LYS A 254 -3.68 8.73 15.73
CA LYS A 254 -3.70 7.30 16.08
C LYS A 254 -2.55 6.98 17.03
N SER A 255 -2.74 7.31 18.33
CA SER A 255 -1.87 6.74 19.36
C SER A 255 -2.35 5.31 19.65
N THR A 256 -1.41 4.42 20.00
CA THR A 256 -1.68 3.03 20.36
C THR A 256 -2.65 2.85 21.55
N THR A 257 -3.02 3.95 22.21
CA THR A 257 -3.90 3.99 23.39
C THR A 257 -5.33 4.42 23.07
N ILE A 258 -5.61 4.95 21.87
CA ILE A 258 -6.96 5.39 21.49
C ILE A 258 -7.61 4.28 20.64
N LYS A 259 -8.75 3.77 21.14
CA LYS A 259 -9.55 2.71 20.50
C LYS A 259 -10.63 3.22 19.55
N ILE A 260 -10.46 4.42 18.98
CA ILE A 260 -11.41 5.02 18.03
C ILE A 260 -10.67 5.57 16.82
N GLU A 261 -11.32 5.59 15.66
CA GLU A 261 -10.77 6.16 14.42
C GLU A 261 -10.89 7.69 14.38
N CYS A 262 -12.07 8.20 14.73
CA CYS A 262 -12.33 9.64 14.80
C CYS A 262 -13.57 9.97 15.64
N GLU A 263 -13.76 11.27 15.90
CA GLU A 263 -14.92 11.83 16.57
C GLU A 263 -15.77 12.63 15.60
N PHE A 264 -17.07 12.70 15.93
CA PHE A 264 -18.06 13.44 15.16
C PHE A 264 -18.92 14.31 16.07
N ILE A 265 -19.50 15.35 15.48
CA ILE A 265 -20.56 16.18 16.06
C ILE A 265 -21.81 16.10 15.19
N SER A 266 -22.98 16.02 15.79
CA SER A 266 -24.24 15.99 15.05
C SER A 266 -24.50 17.32 14.35
N ARG A 267 -24.99 17.28 13.10
CA ARG A 267 -25.38 18.46 12.32
C ARG A 267 -26.70 19.06 12.78
N THR A 268 -27.51 18.29 13.50
CA THR A 268 -28.85 18.73 13.98
C THR A 268 -28.85 19.10 15.45
N ASN A 269 -27.95 18.49 16.24
CA ASN A 269 -27.87 18.76 17.68
C ASN A 269 -26.40 18.82 18.12
N PRO A 270 -25.82 20.01 18.31
CA PRO A 270 -24.41 20.18 18.66
C PRO A 270 -24.00 19.58 20.01
N LYS A 271 -24.97 19.19 20.86
CA LYS A 271 -24.70 18.47 22.11
C LYS A 271 -24.47 16.98 21.91
N GLU A 272 -24.85 16.45 20.75
CA GLU A 272 -24.65 15.04 20.41
C GLU A 272 -23.33 14.86 19.70
N LYS A 273 -22.57 13.88 20.20
CA LYS A 273 -21.28 13.48 19.66
C LYS A 273 -21.29 11.99 19.32
N ALA A 274 -20.43 11.60 18.37
CA ALA A 274 -20.25 10.20 18.05
C ALA A 274 -18.76 9.86 17.94
N VAL A 275 -18.46 8.57 18.05
CA VAL A 275 -17.15 7.97 17.78
C VAL A 275 -17.34 6.73 16.93
N VAL A 276 -16.31 6.34 16.19
CA VAL A 276 -16.32 5.16 15.35
C VAL A 276 -15.09 4.29 15.56
N GLN A 277 -15.27 2.98 15.48
CA GLN A 277 -14.19 2.02 15.31
C GLN A 277 -14.50 1.10 14.14
N VAL A 278 -13.51 0.90 13.29
CA VAL A 278 -13.59 0.07 12.09
C VAL A 278 -12.51 -1.01 12.13
N LYS A 279 -12.87 -2.24 11.81
CA LYS A 279 -11.95 -3.34 11.60
C LYS A 279 -12.32 -4.05 10.29
N GLY A 280 -11.33 -4.24 9.42
CA GLY A 280 -11.49 -4.99 8.18
C GLY A 280 -11.27 -6.49 8.37
N ASN A 281 -11.37 -7.23 7.28
CA ASN A 281 -11.10 -8.67 7.26
C ASN A 281 -9.67 -8.99 7.72
N GLY A 282 -9.55 -10.06 8.54
CA GLY A 282 -8.27 -10.49 9.08
C GLY A 282 -7.77 -9.69 10.30
N ALA A 283 -8.53 -8.67 10.72
CA ALA A 283 -8.23 -7.92 11.93
C ALA A 283 -8.78 -8.63 13.19
N GLU A 284 -8.28 -8.17 14.35
CA GLU A 284 -8.79 -8.62 15.65
C GLU A 284 -10.26 -8.22 15.82
N GLU A 285 -10.96 -9.03 16.61
CA GLU A 285 -12.35 -8.82 17.00
C GLU A 285 -12.52 -7.53 17.82
N ILE A 286 -13.64 -6.82 17.66
CA ILE A 286 -14.01 -5.70 18.53
C ILE A 286 -14.76 -6.21 19.74
N ASP A 287 -14.34 -5.81 20.95
CA ASP A 287 -15.15 -5.97 22.16
C ASP A 287 -15.92 -4.68 22.43
N ALA A 288 -17.25 -4.77 22.36
CA ALA A 288 -18.11 -3.60 22.52
C ALA A 288 -18.04 -2.99 23.96
N ILE A 289 -17.68 -3.77 24.98
CA ILE A 289 -17.50 -3.29 26.36
C ILE A 289 -16.40 -2.23 26.46
N ASP A 290 -15.38 -2.30 25.62
CA ASP A 290 -14.29 -1.33 25.58
C ASP A 290 -14.78 0.11 25.34
N TYR A 291 -15.98 0.26 24.78
CA TYR A 291 -16.62 1.55 24.47
C TYR A 291 -17.68 1.97 25.47
N ALA A 292 -17.87 1.22 26.55
CA ALA A 292 -18.87 1.51 27.58
C ALA A 292 -18.75 2.93 28.18
N ASN A 293 -17.52 3.43 28.32
CA ASN A 293 -17.28 4.78 28.83
C ASN A 293 -17.78 5.88 27.88
N TYR A 294 -17.70 5.68 26.55
CA TYR A 294 -18.24 6.62 25.58
C TYR A 294 -19.78 6.64 25.66
N VAL A 295 -20.40 5.45 25.71
CA VAL A 295 -21.85 5.32 25.86
C VAL A 295 -22.34 5.99 27.16
N LYS A 296 -21.65 5.78 28.30
CA LYS A 296 -21.96 6.44 29.59
C LYS A 296 -21.84 7.96 29.52
N LYS A 297 -20.88 8.48 28.76
CA LYS A 297 -20.71 9.93 28.53
C LYS A 297 -21.68 10.51 27.52
N GLY A 298 -22.60 9.69 26.98
CA GLY A 298 -23.63 10.14 26.06
C GLY A 298 -23.23 10.18 24.59
N TYR A 299 -22.10 9.61 24.20
CA TYR A 299 -21.72 9.49 22.81
C TYR A 299 -22.51 8.40 22.09
N PHE A 300 -22.79 8.60 20.81
CA PHE A 300 -23.11 7.51 19.90
C PHE A 300 -21.82 6.79 19.53
N VAL A 301 -21.82 5.46 19.61
CA VAL A 301 -20.68 4.61 19.28
C VAL A 301 -21.02 3.75 18.07
N TYR A 302 -20.36 3.99 16.96
CA TYR A 302 -20.50 3.20 15.74
C TYR A 302 -19.39 2.18 15.67
N LEU A 303 -19.75 0.91 15.48
CA LEU A 303 -18.80 -0.20 15.35
C LEU A 303 -19.03 -0.91 14.01
N TYR A 304 -17.95 -1.14 13.27
CA TYR A 304 -17.94 -1.98 12.08
C TYR A 304 -16.79 -2.98 12.17
N ALA A 305 -17.10 -4.28 12.17
CA ALA A 305 -16.12 -5.35 12.11
C ALA A 305 -16.80 -6.66 11.68
N PRO A 306 -16.04 -7.64 11.10
CA PRO A 306 -16.56 -8.98 10.83
C PRO A 306 -17.01 -9.73 12.10
N LYS A 307 -16.40 -9.42 13.23
CA LYS A 307 -16.74 -10.00 14.54
C LYS A 307 -16.76 -8.93 15.63
N ILE A 308 -17.88 -8.86 16.36
CA ILE A 308 -18.05 -7.95 17.50
C ILE A 308 -18.63 -8.76 18.66
N LYS A 309 -17.95 -8.71 19.81
CA LYS A 309 -18.38 -9.36 21.07
C LYS A 309 -19.15 -8.41 21.96
N ASN A 310 -19.92 -8.99 22.90
CA ASN A 310 -20.58 -8.28 23.99
C ASN A 310 -21.47 -7.11 23.55
N ILE A 311 -22.13 -7.24 22.40
CA ILE A 311 -23.00 -6.18 21.82
C ILE A 311 -24.12 -5.82 22.81
N ASN A 312 -24.61 -6.78 23.60
CA ASN A 312 -25.74 -6.61 24.51
C ASN A 312 -25.34 -6.08 25.89
N PHE A 313 -24.10 -5.60 26.11
CA PHE A 313 -23.69 -5.08 27.41
C PHE A 313 -24.47 -3.83 27.83
N SER A 314 -25.10 -3.16 26.88
CA SER A 314 -25.87 -1.93 27.11
C SER A 314 -27.20 -2.02 26.34
N ASN A 315 -28.31 -1.95 27.06
CA ASN A 315 -29.65 -1.75 26.46
C ASN A 315 -29.82 -0.34 25.90
N ASN A 316 -28.73 0.38 25.63
CA ASN A 316 -28.74 1.78 25.21
C ASN A 316 -28.64 1.86 23.68
N ASN A 317 -29.59 2.55 23.06
CA ASN A 317 -29.62 2.81 21.62
C ASN A 317 -28.42 3.62 21.07
N ARG A 318 -27.44 3.96 21.92
CA ARG A 318 -26.25 4.72 21.52
C ARG A 318 -25.08 3.81 21.06
N LEU A 319 -25.15 2.50 21.27
CA LEU A 319 -24.24 1.54 20.67
C LEU A 319 -24.84 1.00 19.37
N ILE A 320 -24.19 1.26 18.25
CA ILE A 320 -24.71 0.99 16.92
C ILE A 320 -23.70 0.13 16.18
N VAL A 321 -24.10 -1.11 15.85
CA VAL A 321 -23.32 -1.98 14.98
C VAL A 321 -23.79 -1.78 13.54
N ILE A 322 -22.89 -1.31 12.70
CA ILE A 322 -23.13 -1.15 11.27
C ILE A 322 -23.08 -2.53 10.63
N LYS A 323 -24.17 -2.92 9.96
CA LYS A 323 -24.24 -4.21 9.25
C LYS A 323 -23.60 -4.09 7.87
N GLU A 324 -22.95 -5.17 7.43
CA GLU A 324 -22.31 -5.23 6.11
C GLU A 324 -23.28 -4.88 4.98
N LYS A 325 -24.49 -5.44 5.01
CA LYS A 325 -25.53 -5.11 4.03
C LYS A 325 -25.89 -3.63 4.03
N GLU A 326 -26.01 -3.00 5.20
CA GLU A 326 -26.33 -1.57 5.34
C GLU A 326 -25.22 -0.69 4.71
N LEU A 327 -23.96 -1.06 4.96
CA LEU A 327 -22.82 -0.35 4.39
C LEU A 327 -22.72 -0.54 2.87
N PHE A 328 -23.06 -1.74 2.37
CA PHE A 328 -23.07 -2.01 0.94
C PHE A 328 -24.23 -1.31 0.20
N ASP A 329 -25.42 -1.25 0.82
CA ASP A 329 -26.55 -0.48 0.27
C ASP A 329 -26.23 1.02 0.24
N PHE A 330 -25.57 1.53 1.28
CA PHE A 330 -25.03 2.90 1.30
C PHE A 330 -24.03 3.12 0.17
N TYR A 331 -23.04 2.25 0.00
CA TYR A 331 -22.07 2.33 -1.07
C TYR A 331 -22.73 2.44 -2.44
N LYS A 332 -23.71 1.60 -2.74
CA LYS A 332 -24.46 1.62 -4.02
C LYS A 332 -25.23 2.94 -4.21
N LYS A 333 -25.89 3.41 -3.17
CA LYS A 333 -26.70 4.65 -3.19
C LYS A 333 -25.84 5.89 -3.43
N TRP A 334 -24.68 5.96 -2.80
CA TRP A 334 -23.82 7.15 -2.78
C TRP A 334 -22.57 7.04 -3.65
N ARG A 335 -22.47 5.98 -4.47
CA ARG A 335 -21.29 5.64 -5.25
C ARG A 335 -20.65 6.83 -5.97
N ASP A 336 -21.45 7.66 -6.62
CA ASP A 336 -20.95 8.78 -7.43
C ASP A 336 -20.47 9.97 -6.58
N PHE A 337 -20.81 9.99 -5.29
CA PHE A 337 -20.38 11.00 -4.32
C PHE A 337 -19.21 10.53 -3.45
N LEU A 338 -18.88 9.25 -3.50
CA LEU A 338 -17.76 8.70 -2.74
C LEU A 338 -16.43 9.03 -3.42
N PRO A 339 -15.35 9.16 -2.63
CA PRO A 339 -14.00 9.34 -3.18
C PRO A 339 -13.66 8.24 -4.19
N SER A 340 -13.09 8.63 -5.33
CA SER A 340 -12.71 7.69 -6.39
C SER A 340 -11.69 6.64 -5.93
N GLN A 341 -10.97 6.91 -4.85
CA GLN A 341 -10.10 5.93 -4.18
C GLN A 341 -10.87 4.72 -3.65
N ILE A 342 -12.15 4.84 -3.31
CA ILE A 342 -13.03 3.74 -2.88
C ILE A 342 -13.61 3.02 -4.12
N THR A 343 -14.18 3.79 -5.06
CA THR A 343 -14.90 3.22 -6.21
C THR A 343 -13.99 2.48 -7.19
N ARG A 344 -12.71 2.83 -7.25
CA ARG A 344 -11.73 2.15 -8.12
C ARG A 344 -11.53 0.67 -7.80
N TRP A 345 -11.81 0.26 -6.57
CA TRP A 345 -11.67 -1.14 -6.16
C TRP A 345 -12.65 -2.07 -6.86
N GLU A 346 -13.75 -1.55 -7.43
CA GLU A 346 -14.68 -2.33 -8.25
C GLU A 346 -13.97 -3.01 -9.43
N ASN A 347 -12.98 -2.36 -10.01
CA ASN A 347 -12.22 -2.90 -11.14
C ASN A 347 -11.37 -4.13 -10.78
N LEU A 348 -11.08 -4.31 -9.48
CA LEU A 348 -10.28 -5.42 -8.96
C LEU A 348 -11.13 -6.50 -8.28
N PHE A 349 -12.27 -6.11 -7.68
CA PHE A 349 -13.10 -6.99 -6.85
C PHE A 349 -14.53 -7.16 -7.38
N GLY A 350 -14.92 -6.39 -8.40
CA GLY A 350 -16.23 -6.45 -9.04
C GLY A 350 -16.41 -7.61 -10.02
#